data_0494b18c35ff5db22d5264fc67357e3d
#
_entry.id   0494b18c35ff5db22d5264fc67357e3d
#
_cell.length_a   1.000
_cell.length_b   1.000
_cell.length_c   1.000
_cell.angle_alpha   90.00
_cell.angle_beta   90.00
_cell.angle_gamma   90.00
#
_symmetry.space_group_name_H-M   'P 1'
#
loop_
_entity.id
_entity.type
_entity.pdbx_description
1 polymer ?
#
loop_
_entity_poly.entity_id
_entity_poly.type
_entity_poly.pdbx_seq_one_letter_code
_entity_poly.pdbx_strand_id
1 'polypeptide(L)'
;MNNNWFQTDECFDFYSSLSFLEPFKFEVKRGDEVKGRIVGYIQKDGGKLKQFFSRRAIINGGPMLTEDVTSDELESLLNECTKSLSGKAIYIESRNFNDYARFRNIFEKCGWTYEPHYNFHIDTSSIEIVEANLGKSRKRDIRTSLRDGATFEEAENLEEVKHLYNILEQLYTTKVKTPLFPWEFFEKLYNSPWGKIFVVHFNGSIVGGTVCVCGKDTVYEWFACGEEGISKSVFPSTLATYAGIQYAAENGYSRFDMMGAGSPGDGGYGVRDFKAKFGGDLVEYGRFKCILNPILYHIGTFSVKMLKKLK
;
A
#
# COMPACT_ATOMS: atom_id res chain seq x y z
N MET A 1 -11.87 -11.18 -13.36
CA MET A 1 -10.43 -11.06 -13.02
C MET A 1 -10.26 -9.88 -12.10
N ASN A 2 -9.66 -10.05 -10.94
CA ASN A 2 -9.30 -8.94 -10.06
C ASN A 2 -8.13 -8.18 -10.70
N ASN A 3 -8.44 -7.11 -11.44
CA ASN A 3 -7.50 -6.29 -12.18
C ASN A 3 -6.83 -5.29 -11.22
N ASN A 4 -5.90 -5.79 -10.41
CA ASN A 4 -5.14 -4.92 -9.52
C ASN A 4 -3.76 -4.69 -10.17
N TRP A 5 -3.34 -3.43 -10.24
CA TRP A 5 -2.09 -3.03 -10.88
C TRP A 5 -0.87 -3.80 -10.32
N PHE A 6 -0.88 -4.11 -9.03
CA PHE A 6 0.23 -4.80 -8.36
C PHE A 6 0.47 -6.23 -8.85
N GLN A 7 -0.42 -6.79 -9.68
CA GLN A 7 -0.31 -8.14 -10.23
C GLN A 7 -0.18 -8.13 -11.76
N THR A 8 0.18 -6.98 -12.34
CA THR A 8 0.39 -6.83 -13.80
C THR A 8 1.86 -6.98 -14.18
N ASP A 9 2.13 -7.09 -15.49
CA ASP A 9 3.49 -7.12 -16.02
C ASP A 9 4.17 -5.76 -15.85
N GLU A 10 3.43 -4.65 -15.98
CA GLU A 10 3.92 -3.29 -15.73
C GLU A 10 4.43 -3.13 -14.30
N CYS A 11 3.73 -3.69 -13.33
CA CYS A 11 4.19 -3.68 -11.94
C CYS A 11 5.45 -4.52 -11.73
N PHE A 12 5.54 -5.68 -12.37
CA PHE A 12 6.74 -6.52 -12.33
C PHE A 12 7.94 -5.79 -12.95
N ASP A 13 7.75 -5.13 -14.09
CA ASP A 13 8.79 -4.34 -14.76
C ASP A 13 9.21 -3.13 -13.91
N PHE A 14 8.25 -2.46 -13.28
CA PHE A 14 8.53 -1.39 -12.32
C PHE A 14 9.39 -1.89 -11.15
N TYR A 15 9.01 -3.00 -10.51
CA TYR A 15 9.83 -3.58 -9.43
C TYR A 15 11.20 -4.03 -9.92
N SER A 16 11.30 -4.53 -11.15
CA SER A 16 12.57 -4.95 -11.76
C SER A 16 13.51 -3.76 -12.03
N SER A 17 12.95 -2.59 -12.23
CA SER A 17 13.73 -1.37 -12.44
C SER A 17 14.37 -0.84 -11.13
N LEU A 18 13.85 -1.22 -9.95
CA LEU A 18 14.28 -0.72 -8.65
C LEU A 18 15.49 -1.50 -8.12
N SER A 19 16.63 -0.83 -7.94
CA SER A 19 17.90 -1.47 -7.56
C SER A 19 17.89 -2.15 -6.19
N PHE A 20 17.01 -1.74 -5.30
CA PHE A 20 16.92 -2.22 -3.91
C PHE A 20 15.88 -3.34 -3.69
N LEU A 21 15.15 -3.75 -4.73
CA LEU A 21 14.20 -4.86 -4.70
C LEU A 21 14.73 -6.07 -5.49
N GLU A 22 14.26 -7.25 -5.11
CA GLU A 22 14.43 -8.48 -5.89
C GLU A 22 13.03 -8.96 -6.30
N PRO A 23 12.56 -8.63 -7.51
CA PRO A 23 11.21 -8.96 -7.95
C PRO A 23 11.06 -10.45 -8.23
N PHE A 24 9.82 -10.94 -8.13
CA PHE A 24 9.45 -12.29 -8.55
C PHE A 24 8.06 -12.29 -9.19
N LYS A 25 7.88 -13.23 -10.11
CA LYS A 25 6.60 -13.50 -10.78
C LYS A 25 6.42 -15.01 -10.93
N PHE A 26 5.23 -15.50 -10.57
CA PHE A 26 4.80 -16.90 -10.75
C PHE A 26 3.45 -16.92 -11.45
N GLU A 27 3.23 -17.90 -12.31
CA GLU A 27 2.00 -18.07 -13.07
C GLU A 27 1.59 -19.53 -13.14
N VAL A 28 0.30 -19.80 -12.95
CA VAL A 28 -0.29 -21.09 -13.30
C VAL A 28 -1.15 -20.92 -14.55
N LYS A 29 -0.98 -21.84 -15.50
CA LYS A 29 -1.65 -21.78 -16.81
C LYS A 29 -2.45 -23.04 -17.06
N ARG A 30 -3.54 -22.88 -17.79
CA ARG A 30 -4.32 -23.99 -18.40
C ARG A 30 -4.26 -23.80 -19.92
N GLY A 31 -3.43 -24.62 -20.60
CA GLY A 31 -3.03 -24.32 -21.97
C GLY A 31 -2.24 -23.01 -22.02
N ASP A 32 -2.64 -22.09 -22.88
CA ASP A 32 -2.01 -20.76 -23.03
C ASP A 32 -2.60 -19.70 -22.10
N GLU A 33 -3.68 -20.03 -21.38
CA GLU A 33 -4.39 -19.06 -20.54
C GLU A 33 -3.84 -19.05 -19.11
N VAL A 34 -3.48 -17.85 -18.61
CA VAL A 34 -3.07 -17.63 -17.23
C VAL A 34 -4.29 -17.70 -16.31
N LYS A 35 -4.36 -18.68 -15.41
CA LYS A 35 -5.43 -18.87 -14.43
C LYS A 35 -5.13 -18.22 -13.08
N GLY A 36 -3.86 -18.10 -12.73
CA GLY A 36 -3.42 -17.40 -11.54
C GLY A 36 -2.04 -16.82 -11.72
N ARG A 37 -1.79 -15.67 -11.09
CA ARG A 37 -0.51 -14.95 -11.11
C ARG A 37 -0.20 -14.38 -9.75
N ILE A 38 1.07 -14.45 -9.38
CA ILE A 38 1.65 -13.78 -8.21
C ILE A 38 2.80 -12.92 -8.69
N VAL A 39 2.71 -11.60 -8.47
CA VAL A 39 3.80 -10.63 -8.61
C VAL A 39 4.13 -10.07 -7.24
N GLY A 40 5.42 -9.95 -6.95
CA GLY A 40 5.89 -9.39 -5.70
C GLY A 40 7.37 -9.10 -5.72
N TYR A 41 7.90 -8.76 -4.56
CA TYR A 41 9.32 -8.46 -4.39
C TYR A 41 9.84 -8.94 -3.03
N ILE A 42 11.13 -9.24 -2.96
CA ILE A 42 11.85 -9.44 -1.70
C ILE A 42 12.43 -8.08 -1.29
N GLN A 43 12.05 -7.64 -0.09
CA GLN A 43 12.58 -6.45 0.53
C GLN A 43 13.67 -6.85 1.53
N LYS A 44 14.81 -6.13 1.47
CA LYS A 44 15.97 -6.29 2.35
C LYS A 44 16.25 -4.96 3.02
N ASP A 45 16.06 -4.87 4.35
CA ASP A 45 16.22 -3.61 5.06
C ASP A 45 17.64 -3.48 5.68
N GLY A 46 18.28 -2.30 5.54
CA GLY A 46 19.53 -1.93 6.21
C GLY A 46 20.80 -2.55 5.63
N GLY A 47 21.90 -2.54 6.42
CA GLY A 47 23.19 -3.12 6.00
C GLY A 47 23.19 -4.65 5.93
N LYS A 48 24.22 -5.25 5.34
CA LYS A 48 24.32 -6.69 5.02
C LYS A 48 23.89 -7.64 6.14
N LEU A 49 24.31 -7.40 7.39
CA LEU A 49 23.92 -8.22 8.52
C LEU A 49 22.44 -8.07 8.86
N LYS A 50 21.91 -6.83 8.86
CA LYS A 50 20.51 -6.55 9.12
C LYS A 50 19.60 -7.12 8.02
N GLN A 51 20.04 -7.06 6.76
CA GLN A 51 19.35 -7.65 5.62
C GLN A 51 19.14 -9.15 5.79
N PHE A 52 20.11 -9.87 6.36
CA PHE A 52 19.97 -11.32 6.61
C PHE A 52 18.78 -11.63 7.52
N PHE A 53 18.45 -10.76 8.49
CA PHE A 53 17.37 -10.94 9.45
C PHE A 53 16.07 -10.20 9.07
N SER A 54 16.04 -9.48 7.96
CA SER A 54 14.87 -8.65 7.57
C SER A 54 14.27 -9.03 6.21
N ARG A 55 14.82 -10.01 5.50
CA ARG A 55 14.35 -10.42 4.16
C ARG A 55 12.92 -10.94 4.22
N ARG A 56 12.02 -10.25 3.57
CA ARG A 56 10.61 -10.64 3.45
C ARG A 56 10.13 -10.51 2.03
N ALA A 57 9.34 -11.48 1.58
CA ALA A 57 8.65 -11.42 0.30
C ALA A 57 7.28 -10.77 0.49
N ILE A 58 6.99 -9.75 -0.29
CA ILE A 58 5.73 -8.98 -0.22
C ILE A 58 4.97 -9.15 -1.53
N ILE A 59 3.70 -9.51 -1.42
CA ILE A 59 2.75 -9.60 -2.52
C ILE A 59 1.66 -8.56 -2.24
N ASN A 60 1.68 -7.43 -2.94
CA ASN A 60 0.63 -6.43 -2.80
C ASN A 60 -0.58 -6.81 -3.65
N GLY A 61 -1.77 -6.66 -3.07
CA GLY A 61 -3.05 -6.95 -3.71
C GLY A 61 -3.51 -8.40 -3.64
N GLY A 62 -2.64 -9.33 -3.20
CA GLY A 62 -2.90 -10.77 -3.24
C GLY A 62 -2.75 -11.35 -4.65
N PRO A 63 -2.83 -12.67 -4.84
CA PRO A 63 -2.76 -13.30 -6.16
C PRO A 63 -3.86 -12.81 -7.11
N MET A 64 -3.54 -12.57 -8.36
CA MET A 64 -4.56 -12.43 -9.40
C MET A 64 -5.06 -13.83 -9.76
N LEU A 65 -6.36 -14.04 -9.67
CA LEU A 65 -7.00 -15.32 -9.96
C LEU A 65 -8.17 -15.10 -10.92
N THR A 66 -8.33 -16.00 -11.91
CA THR A 66 -9.53 -16.00 -12.75
C THR A 66 -10.72 -16.55 -11.96
N GLU A 67 -11.94 -16.28 -12.43
CA GLU A 67 -13.15 -16.76 -11.76
C GLU A 67 -13.26 -18.28 -11.75
N ASP A 68 -12.74 -18.93 -12.80
CA ASP A 68 -12.75 -20.38 -13.02
C ASP A 68 -11.44 -21.09 -12.58
N VAL A 69 -10.55 -20.40 -11.84
CA VAL A 69 -9.36 -21.03 -11.26
C VAL A 69 -9.76 -22.21 -10.36
N THR A 70 -9.13 -23.36 -10.57
CA THR A 70 -9.38 -24.54 -9.73
C THR A 70 -8.55 -24.53 -8.46
N SER A 71 -8.95 -25.36 -7.48
CA SER A 71 -8.19 -25.56 -6.24
C SER A 71 -6.77 -26.05 -6.50
N ASP A 72 -6.61 -26.99 -7.42
CA ASP A 72 -5.31 -27.59 -7.76
C ASP A 72 -4.38 -26.57 -8.43
N GLU A 73 -4.92 -25.69 -9.28
CA GLU A 73 -4.16 -24.61 -9.90
C GLU A 73 -3.67 -23.60 -8.87
N LEU A 74 -4.53 -23.19 -7.95
CA LEU A 74 -4.14 -22.30 -6.87
C LEU A 74 -3.11 -22.96 -5.92
N GLU A 75 -3.32 -24.22 -5.55
CA GLU A 75 -2.37 -24.99 -4.74
C GLU A 75 -1.00 -25.08 -5.44
N SER A 76 -0.97 -25.38 -6.74
CA SER A 76 0.25 -25.40 -7.54
C SER A 76 0.97 -24.05 -7.52
N LEU A 77 0.25 -22.95 -7.75
CA LEU A 77 0.80 -21.58 -7.74
C LEU A 77 1.40 -21.21 -6.37
N LEU A 78 0.69 -21.49 -5.27
CA LEU A 78 1.16 -21.21 -3.92
C LEU A 78 2.38 -22.04 -3.53
N ASN A 79 2.39 -23.34 -3.90
CA ASN A 79 3.50 -24.23 -3.62
C ASN A 79 4.75 -23.85 -4.43
N GLU A 80 4.60 -23.46 -5.70
CA GLU A 80 5.71 -22.97 -6.51
C GLU A 80 6.31 -21.69 -5.92
N CYS A 81 5.45 -20.72 -5.55
CA CYS A 81 5.87 -19.49 -4.90
C CYS A 81 6.64 -19.78 -3.60
N THR A 82 6.09 -20.62 -2.73
CA THR A 82 6.70 -20.99 -1.45
C THR A 82 8.05 -21.68 -1.64
N LYS A 83 8.13 -22.65 -2.55
CA LYS A 83 9.36 -23.40 -2.86
C LYS A 83 10.45 -22.50 -3.43
N SER A 84 10.11 -21.64 -4.39
CA SER A 84 11.08 -20.77 -5.08
C SER A 84 11.62 -19.65 -4.20
N LEU A 85 10.85 -19.21 -3.20
CA LEU A 85 11.24 -18.18 -2.25
C LEU A 85 11.90 -18.74 -0.96
N SER A 86 11.86 -20.06 -0.78
CA SER A 86 12.57 -20.73 0.32
C SER A 86 14.08 -20.46 0.22
N GLY A 87 14.70 -20.09 1.34
CA GLY A 87 16.11 -19.66 1.40
C GLY A 87 16.38 -18.23 0.95
N LYS A 88 15.48 -17.60 0.18
CA LYS A 88 15.60 -16.20 -0.25
C LYS A 88 14.94 -15.23 0.71
N ALA A 89 13.80 -15.59 1.27
CA ALA A 89 13.06 -14.78 2.26
C ALA A 89 12.84 -15.58 3.55
N ILE A 90 12.55 -14.88 4.64
CA ILE A 90 12.22 -15.46 5.95
C ILE A 90 10.74 -15.84 6.00
N TYR A 91 9.89 -15.01 5.39
CA TYR A 91 8.46 -15.25 5.24
C TYR A 91 7.93 -14.55 3.99
N ILE A 92 6.76 -14.96 3.54
CA ILE A 92 5.97 -14.31 2.50
C ILE A 92 4.76 -13.67 3.17
N GLU A 93 4.43 -12.43 2.81
CA GLU A 93 3.23 -11.72 3.23
C GLU A 93 2.44 -11.27 2.00
N SER A 94 1.24 -11.83 1.83
CA SER A 94 0.25 -11.37 0.86
C SER A 94 -0.69 -10.37 1.53
N ARG A 95 -0.69 -9.13 1.04
CA ARG A 95 -1.55 -8.04 1.50
C ARG A 95 -2.74 -7.95 0.56
N ASN A 96 -3.88 -8.44 1.00
CA ASN A 96 -5.01 -8.64 0.10
C ASN A 96 -5.79 -7.33 -0.12
N PHE A 97 -6.11 -7.01 -1.37
CA PHE A 97 -6.99 -5.91 -1.76
C PHE A 97 -8.36 -6.40 -2.25
N ASN A 98 -8.56 -7.70 -2.23
CA ASN A 98 -9.80 -8.38 -2.60
C ASN A 98 -10.11 -9.49 -1.60
N ASP A 99 -11.35 -9.96 -1.62
CA ASP A 99 -11.79 -11.07 -0.78
C ASP A 99 -11.32 -12.42 -1.31
N TYR A 100 -10.56 -13.14 -0.49
CA TYR A 100 -10.10 -14.51 -0.74
C TYR A 100 -10.75 -15.53 0.21
N ALA A 101 -11.88 -15.21 0.84
CA ALA A 101 -12.55 -16.09 1.80
C ALA A 101 -12.84 -17.48 1.22
N ARG A 102 -13.28 -17.56 -0.05
CA ARG A 102 -13.54 -18.83 -0.74
C ARG A 102 -12.31 -19.72 -0.93
N PHE A 103 -11.11 -19.15 -0.83
CA PHE A 103 -9.84 -19.86 -1.04
C PHE A 103 -9.06 -20.07 0.26
N ARG A 104 -9.57 -19.60 1.40
CA ARG A 104 -8.84 -19.61 2.68
C ARG A 104 -8.32 -21.01 3.03
N ASN A 105 -9.13 -22.05 2.88
CA ASN A 105 -8.76 -23.42 3.15
C ASN A 105 -7.61 -23.93 2.27
N ILE A 106 -7.47 -23.42 1.02
CA ILE A 106 -6.38 -23.80 0.10
C ILE A 106 -5.09 -23.13 0.56
N PHE A 107 -5.13 -21.85 0.92
CA PHE A 107 -4.00 -21.14 1.51
C PHE A 107 -3.51 -21.87 2.78
N GLU A 108 -4.42 -22.23 3.70
CA GLU A 108 -4.08 -22.93 4.93
C GLU A 108 -3.47 -24.32 4.66
N LYS A 109 -4.02 -25.08 3.71
CA LYS A 109 -3.46 -26.38 3.26
C LYS A 109 -2.02 -26.22 2.72
N CYS A 110 -1.71 -25.10 2.07
CA CYS A 110 -0.38 -24.76 1.58
C CYS A 110 0.54 -24.13 2.65
N GLY A 111 0.14 -24.13 3.93
CA GLY A 111 0.94 -23.63 5.04
C GLY A 111 0.92 -22.09 5.21
N TRP A 112 -0.05 -21.41 4.62
CA TRP A 112 -0.27 -19.99 4.81
C TRP A 112 -1.30 -19.74 5.91
N THR A 113 -1.03 -18.78 6.79
CA THR A 113 -1.92 -18.39 7.88
C THR A 113 -2.62 -17.10 7.54
N TYR A 114 -3.92 -17.03 7.77
CA TYR A 114 -4.70 -15.80 7.63
C TYR A 114 -4.56 -14.90 8.86
N GLU A 115 -4.31 -13.61 8.61
CA GLU A 115 -4.27 -12.56 9.63
C GLU A 115 -5.29 -11.47 9.25
N PRO A 116 -6.31 -11.19 10.09
CA PRO A 116 -7.28 -10.13 9.82
C PRO A 116 -6.60 -8.78 9.67
N HIS A 117 -6.98 -8.02 8.64
CA HIS A 117 -6.46 -6.68 8.39
C HIS A 117 -7.51 -5.85 7.66
N TYR A 118 -7.75 -4.64 8.16
CA TYR A 118 -8.72 -3.72 7.59
C TYR A 118 -8.12 -2.87 6.47
N ASN A 119 -9.01 -2.41 5.59
CA ASN A 119 -8.74 -1.39 4.60
C ASN A 119 -9.98 -0.51 4.42
N PHE A 120 -9.84 0.65 3.77
CA PHE A 120 -10.95 1.49 3.34
C PHE A 120 -10.98 1.60 1.83
N HIS A 121 -12.16 1.42 1.27
CA HIS A 121 -12.47 1.64 -0.14
C HIS A 121 -13.42 2.83 -0.25
N ILE A 122 -12.99 3.88 -0.94
CA ILE A 122 -13.80 5.06 -1.22
C ILE A 122 -14.43 4.88 -2.60
N ASP A 123 -15.75 5.03 -2.69
CA ASP A 123 -16.44 5.12 -3.97
C ASP A 123 -16.13 6.47 -4.62
N THR A 124 -15.46 6.42 -5.76
CA THR A 124 -15.05 7.58 -6.54
C THR A 124 -15.74 7.61 -7.91
N SER A 125 -16.89 6.95 -8.06
CA SER A 125 -17.66 6.94 -9.31
C SER A 125 -18.16 8.32 -9.73
N SER A 126 -18.27 9.27 -8.81
CA SER A 126 -18.42 10.70 -9.09
C SER A 126 -17.96 11.56 -7.91
N ILE A 127 -17.66 12.84 -8.17
CA ILE A 127 -17.26 13.79 -7.13
C ILE A 127 -18.40 14.07 -6.14
N GLU A 128 -19.65 14.05 -6.61
CA GLU A 128 -20.84 14.25 -5.76
C GLU A 128 -20.98 13.12 -4.75
N ILE A 129 -20.67 11.87 -5.13
CA ILE A 129 -20.67 10.72 -4.23
C ILE A 129 -19.56 10.87 -3.19
N VAL A 130 -18.37 11.23 -3.60
CA VAL A 130 -17.25 11.53 -2.68
C VAL A 130 -17.67 12.59 -1.66
N GLU A 131 -18.19 13.74 -2.15
CA GLU A 131 -18.59 14.84 -1.28
C GLU A 131 -19.75 14.45 -0.36
N ALA A 132 -20.73 13.68 -0.83
CA ALA A 132 -21.85 13.22 -0.01
C ALA A 132 -21.36 12.36 1.17
N ASN A 133 -20.41 11.46 0.92
CA ASN A 133 -19.91 10.47 1.88
C ASN A 133 -18.88 11.03 2.87
N LEU A 134 -18.20 12.13 2.55
CA LEU A 134 -17.24 12.76 3.48
C LEU A 134 -17.87 13.05 4.85
N GLY A 135 -17.22 12.66 5.92
CA GLY A 135 -17.62 12.98 7.28
C GLY A 135 -17.64 14.50 7.54
N LYS A 136 -18.56 14.98 8.38
CA LYS A 136 -18.75 16.42 8.66
C LYS A 136 -17.46 17.14 9.05
N SER A 137 -16.64 16.51 9.89
CA SER A 137 -15.33 17.07 10.28
C SER A 137 -14.39 17.19 9.10
N ARG A 138 -14.38 16.18 8.21
CA ARG A 138 -13.50 16.16 7.04
C ARG A 138 -13.88 17.24 6.02
N LYS A 139 -15.19 17.39 5.74
CA LYS A 139 -15.72 18.51 4.92
C LYS A 139 -15.29 19.87 5.48
N ARG A 140 -15.39 20.06 6.81
CA ARG A 140 -14.96 21.28 7.46
C ARG A 140 -13.46 21.48 7.31
N ASP A 141 -12.64 20.48 7.60
CA ASP A 141 -11.17 20.56 7.58
C ASP A 141 -10.66 20.90 6.18
N ILE A 142 -11.20 20.27 5.12
CA ILE A 142 -10.91 20.59 3.71
C ILE A 142 -11.28 22.05 3.41
N ARG A 143 -12.55 22.42 3.64
CA ARG A 143 -13.03 23.77 3.34
C ARG A 143 -12.24 24.85 4.08
N THR A 144 -11.91 24.62 5.34
CA THR A 144 -11.17 25.59 6.16
C THR A 144 -9.74 25.74 5.65
N SER A 145 -9.07 24.63 5.31
CA SER A 145 -7.71 24.67 4.75
C SER A 145 -7.65 25.45 3.45
N LEU A 146 -8.57 25.16 2.52
CA LEU A 146 -8.62 25.85 1.22
C LEU A 146 -8.94 27.35 1.38
N ARG A 147 -9.92 27.69 2.22
CA ARG A 147 -10.27 29.10 2.52
C ARG A 147 -9.08 29.87 3.10
N ASP A 148 -8.27 29.23 3.92
CA ASP A 148 -7.15 29.86 4.61
C ASP A 148 -5.84 29.81 3.79
N GLY A 149 -5.95 29.49 2.49
CA GLY A 149 -4.90 29.66 1.48
C GLY A 149 -4.02 28.43 1.22
N ALA A 150 -4.39 27.24 1.74
CA ALA A 150 -3.75 26.02 1.28
C ALA A 150 -4.32 25.61 -0.07
N THR A 151 -3.47 25.01 -0.94
CA THR A 151 -3.85 24.41 -2.21
C THR A 151 -3.28 23.02 -2.33
N PHE A 152 -3.78 22.24 -3.28
CA PHE A 152 -3.17 20.96 -3.65
C PHE A 152 -3.25 20.77 -5.17
N GLU A 153 -2.24 20.13 -5.72
CA GLU A 153 -2.11 19.88 -7.16
C GLU A 153 -1.22 18.68 -7.43
N GLU A 154 -1.24 18.17 -8.66
CA GLU A 154 -0.26 17.15 -9.10
C GLU A 154 1.13 17.80 -9.16
N ALA A 155 2.15 17.12 -8.64
CA ALA A 155 3.51 17.63 -8.64
C ALA A 155 4.00 17.93 -10.06
N GLU A 156 4.47 19.14 -10.28
CA GLU A 156 4.89 19.62 -11.60
C GLU A 156 6.29 19.13 -11.99
N ASN A 157 7.13 18.84 -11.01
CA ASN A 157 8.53 18.50 -11.24
C ASN A 157 9.13 17.63 -10.13
N LEU A 158 10.33 17.08 -10.37
CA LEU A 158 11.05 16.22 -9.43
C LEU A 158 11.49 16.95 -8.14
N GLU A 159 11.64 18.26 -8.15
CA GLU A 159 12.01 19.02 -6.96
C GLU A 159 10.87 19.02 -5.93
N GLU A 160 9.64 19.16 -6.39
CA GLU A 160 8.44 19.03 -5.53
C GLU A 160 8.28 17.62 -4.97
N VAL A 161 8.48 16.60 -5.81
CA VAL A 161 8.49 15.20 -5.38
C VAL A 161 9.58 14.96 -4.35
N LYS A 162 10.77 15.57 -4.52
CA LYS A 162 11.88 15.46 -3.57
C LYS A 162 11.55 16.14 -2.25
N HIS A 163 10.88 17.28 -2.30
CA HIS A 163 10.42 17.97 -1.09
C HIS A 163 9.43 17.08 -0.30
N LEU A 164 8.43 16.54 -0.98
CA LEU A 164 7.48 15.58 -0.38
C LEU A 164 8.20 14.35 0.20
N TYR A 165 9.18 13.79 -0.52
CA TYR A 165 9.99 12.69 -0.02
C TYR A 165 10.69 13.04 1.30
N ASN A 166 11.23 14.22 1.46
CA ASN A 166 11.91 14.66 2.68
C ASN A 166 10.91 14.74 3.87
N ILE A 167 9.67 15.20 3.64
CA ILE A 167 8.61 15.18 4.66
C ILE A 167 8.27 13.75 5.05
N LEU A 168 8.12 12.84 4.08
CA LEU A 168 7.90 11.41 4.32
C LEU A 168 9.06 10.79 5.10
N GLU A 169 10.30 11.06 4.72
CA GLU A 169 11.50 10.52 5.38
C GLU A 169 11.56 10.95 6.85
N GLN A 170 11.26 12.22 7.13
CA GLN A 170 11.16 12.72 8.50
C GLN A 170 10.05 12.02 9.28
N LEU A 171 8.85 11.86 8.69
CA LEU A 171 7.72 11.18 9.31
C LEU A 171 8.07 9.70 9.63
N TYR A 172 8.68 9.00 8.68
CA TYR A 172 9.04 7.59 8.84
C TYR A 172 10.15 7.40 9.87
N THR A 173 11.11 8.30 9.94
CA THR A 173 12.20 8.26 10.93
C THR A 173 11.70 8.55 12.35
N THR A 174 10.80 9.53 12.52
CA THR A 174 10.40 10.01 13.84
C THR A 174 9.19 9.28 14.42
N LYS A 175 8.14 9.03 13.60
CA LYS A 175 6.85 8.52 14.06
C LYS A 175 6.56 7.08 13.62
N VAL A 176 6.66 6.78 12.32
CA VAL A 176 6.28 5.47 11.78
C VAL A 176 7.30 4.41 12.18
N LYS A 177 8.59 4.75 12.18
CA LYS A 177 9.71 3.89 12.62
C LYS A 177 9.83 2.59 11.84
N THR A 178 9.37 2.59 10.59
CA THR A 178 9.59 1.52 9.61
C THR A 178 10.38 2.09 8.43
N PRO A 179 11.14 1.26 7.69
CA PRO A 179 11.87 1.74 6.53
C PRO A 179 10.93 2.33 5.47
N LEU A 180 11.23 3.55 5.01
CA LEU A 180 10.67 4.13 3.81
C LEU A 180 11.44 3.59 2.59
N PHE A 181 10.80 3.49 1.44
CA PHE A 181 11.51 3.20 0.21
C PHE A 181 12.52 4.32 -0.12
N PRO A 182 13.67 3.99 -0.73
CA PRO A 182 14.65 4.98 -1.16
C PRO A 182 14.06 5.97 -2.19
N TRP A 183 14.74 7.11 -2.35
CA TRP A 183 14.37 8.14 -3.34
C TRP A 183 14.13 7.57 -4.74
N GLU A 184 14.93 6.61 -5.17
CA GLU A 184 14.80 5.93 -6.47
C GLU A 184 13.37 5.45 -6.76
N PHE A 185 12.62 5.00 -5.75
CA PHE A 185 11.23 4.59 -5.90
C PHE A 185 10.33 5.76 -6.33
N PHE A 186 10.45 6.89 -5.66
CA PHE A 186 9.59 8.06 -5.89
C PHE A 186 9.91 8.71 -7.24
N GLU A 187 11.19 8.82 -7.59
CA GLU A 187 11.65 9.33 -8.87
C GLU A 187 11.14 8.48 -10.03
N LYS A 188 11.29 7.15 -9.95
CA LYS A 188 10.82 6.25 -11.01
C LYS A 188 9.31 6.19 -11.09
N LEU A 189 8.61 6.26 -9.95
CA LEU A 189 7.15 6.29 -9.94
C LEU A 189 6.62 7.57 -10.57
N TYR A 190 7.19 8.73 -10.26
CA TYR A 190 6.84 10.02 -10.87
C TYR A 190 6.99 9.99 -12.40
N ASN A 191 8.06 9.38 -12.90
CA ASN A 191 8.33 9.24 -14.33
C ASN A 191 7.54 8.11 -15.01
N SER A 192 6.67 7.39 -14.28
CA SER A 192 5.86 6.32 -14.84
C SER A 192 4.44 6.80 -15.18
N PRO A 193 3.76 6.20 -16.18
CA PRO A 193 2.42 6.64 -16.58
C PRO A 193 1.33 6.33 -15.55
N TRP A 194 1.59 5.40 -14.63
CA TRP A 194 0.65 4.97 -13.57
C TRP A 194 0.91 5.64 -12.21
N GLY A 195 2.04 6.33 -12.04
CA GLY A 195 2.34 7.09 -10.83
C GLY A 195 1.65 8.44 -10.84
N LYS A 196 1.00 8.80 -9.73
CA LYS A 196 0.41 10.11 -9.49
C LYS A 196 0.82 10.61 -8.13
N ILE A 197 1.48 11.77 -8.10
CA ILE A 197 1.99 12.38 -6.87
C ILE A 197 1.36 13.75 -6.74
N PHE A 198 0.68 13.98 -5.61
CA PHE A 198 0.05 15.25 -5.31
C PHE A 198 0.76 15.92 -4.14
N VAL A 199 0.95 17.22 -4.23
CA VAL A 199 1.55 18.06 -3.20
C VAL A 199 0.55 19.05 -2.63
N VAL A 200 0.70 19.39 -1.37
CA VAL A 200 -0.11 20.40 -0.68
C VAL A 200 0.78 21.60 -0.40
N HIS A 201 0.37 22.75 -0.91
CA HIS A 201 1.06 24.02 -0.69
C HIS A 201 0.39 24.86 0.37
N PHE A 202 1.19 25.52 1.19
CA PHE A 202 0.75 26.54 2.15
C PHE A 202 1.88 27.54 2.41
N ASN A 203 1.57 28.85 2.32
CA ASN A 203 2.54 29.94 2.50
C ASN A 203 3.81 29.79 1.64
N GLY A 204 3.66 29.35 0.39
CA GLY A 204 4.77 29.20 -0.56
C GLY A 204 5.66 27.97 -0.32
N SER A 205 5.27 27.07 0.55
CA SER A 205 6.01 25.81 0.85
C SER A 205 5.13 24.60 0.64
N ILE A 206 5.72 23.47 0.25
CA ILE A 206 5.07 22.16 0.26
C ILE A 206 5.03 21.67 1.72
N VAL A 207 3.83 21.36 2.20
CA VAL A 207 3.58 20.98 3.60
C VAL A 207 2.99 19.58 3.74
N GLY A 208 2.83 18.85 2.65
CA GLY A 208 2.34 17.48 2.61
C GLY A 208 2.06 17.01 1.21
N GLY A 209 1.55 15.80 1.08
CA GLY A 209 1.17 15.23 -0.18
C GLY A 209 0.86 13.75 -0.11
N THR A 210 0.42 13.18 -1.23
CA THR A 210 0.12 11.77 -1.39
C THR A 210 0.78 11.20 -2.64
N VAL A 211 1.18 9.93 -2.55
CA VAL A 211 1.80 9.16 -3.62
C VAL A 211 0.86 8.03 -3.99
N CYS A 212 0.32 8.06 -5.18
CA CYS A 212 -0.67 7.14 -5.68
C CYS A 212 -0.16 6.31 -6.85
N VAL A 213 -0.77 5.14 -7.03
CA VAL A 213 -0.62 4.30 -8.21
C VAL A 213 -1.99 4.09 -8.84
N CYS A 214 -2.08 4.30 -10.15
CA CYS A 214 -3.29 4.14 -10.91
C CYS A 214 -3.35 2.76 -11.57
N GLY A 215 -4.36 1.98 -11.18
CA GLY A 215 -4.73 0.75 -11.86
C GLY A 215 -5.76 1.01 -12.97
N LYS A 216 -6.49 -0.02 -13.39
CA LYS A 216 -7.50 0.10 -14.44
C LYS A 216 -8.72 0.91 -13.98
N ASP A 217 -9.20 0.66 -12.78
CA ASP A 217 -10.44 1.21 -12.21
C ASP A 217 -10.26 1.71 -10.76
N THR A 218 -9.04 1.63 -10.23
CA THR A 218 -8.74 1.91 -8.83
C THR A 218 -7.45 2.72 -8.73
N VAL A 219 -7.49 3.80 -7.94
CA VAL A 219 -6.31 4.54 -7.48
C VAL A 219 -5.93 4.04 -6.09
N TYR A 220 -4.66 3.71 -5.88
CA TYR A 220 -4.13 3.17 -4.63
C TYR A 220 -3.26 4.20 -3.93
N GLU A 221 -3.56 4.55 -2.67
CA GLU A 221 -2.80 5.49 -1.85
C GLU A 221 -1.59 4.79 -1.21
N TRP A 222 -0.43 4.80 -1.87
CA TRP A 222 0.77 4.11 -1.35
C TRP A 222 1.40 4.82 -0.17
N PHE A 223 1.49 6.15 -0.23
CA PHE A 223 1.96 6.99 0.87
C PHE A 223 1.15 8.28 0.95
N ALA A 224 0.93 8.76 2.16
CA ALA A 224 0.38 10.09 2.42
C ALA A 224 1.04 10.68 3.66
N CYS A 225 1.29 11.98 3.64
CA CYS A 225 1.83 12.71 4.77
C CYS A 225 1.37 14.17 4.79
N GLY A 226 1.60 14.82 5.91
CA GLY A 226 1.44 16.25 6.07
C GLY A 226 2.12 16.69 7.35
N GLU A 227 2.72 17.87 7.31
CA GLU A 227 3.31 18.51 8.47
C GLU A 227 2.25 18.86 9.51
N GLU A 228 2.60 18.70 10.78
CA GLU A 228 1.70 19.00 11.88
C GLU A 228 2.06 20.36 12.51
N GLY A 229 1.03 21.03 13.01
CA GLY A 229 1.23 22.26 13.81
C GLY A 229 1.59 23.52 13.01
N ILE A 230 1.57 23.46 11.68
CA ILE A 230 1.87 24.62 10.81
C ILE A 230 0.80 25.72 10.91
N SER A 231 -0.45 25.35 11.18
CA SER A 231 -1.59 26.22 11.37
C SER A 231 -2.66 25.52 12.20
N LYS A 232 -3.55 26.28 12.83
CA LYS A 232 -4.75 25.74 13.53
C LYS A 232 -5.89 25.39 12.58
N SER A 233 -5.85 25.87 11.36
CA SER A 233 -6.94 25.78 10.38
C SER A 233 -6.55 25.07 9.07
N VAL A 234 -5.28 24.73 8.89
CA VAL A 234 -4.79 24.00 7.73
C VAL A 234 -4.39 22.58 8.13
N PHE A 235 -4.94 21.61 7.42
CA PHE A 235 -4.80 20.17 7.69
C PHE A 235 -4.14 19.46 6.50
N PRO A 236 -2.80 19.52 6.36
CA PRO A 236 -2.10 19.03 5.15
C PRO A 236 -2.35 17.56 4.84
N SER A 237 -2.28 16.67 5.84
CA SER A 237 -2.57 15.23 5.61
C SER A 237 -3.99 14.98 5.09
N THR A 238 -4.95 15.86 5.50
CA THR A 238 -6.33 15.78 5.00
C THR A 238 -6.43 16.18 3.54
N LEU A 239 -5.79 17.29 3.16
CA LEU A 239 -5.74 17.75 1.77
C LEU A 239 -4.98 16.76 0.88
N ALA A 240 -3.87 16.19 1.39
CA ALA A 240 -3.08 15.20 0.67
C ALA A 240 -3.92 13.98 0.24
N THR A 241 -4.58 13.32 1.18
CA THR A 241 -5.47 12.18 0.86
C THR A 241 -6.66 12.62 -0.01
N TYR A 242 -7.25 13.79 0.26
CA TYR A 242 -8.36 14.30 -0.53
C TYR A 242 -7.97 14.58 -2.00
N ALA A 243 -6.76 15.07 -2.26
CA ALA A 243 -6.24 15.28 -3.61
C ALA A 243 -6.27 14.00 -4.45
N GLY A 244 -5.80 12.87 -3.87
CA GLY A 244 -5.85 11.57 -4.55
C GLY A 244 -7.29 11.08 -4.79
N ILE A 245 -8.18 11.27 -3.80
CA ILE A 245 -9.60 10.90 -3.92
C ILE A 245 -10.30 11.73 -4.99
N GLN A 246 -10.10 13.05 -5.00
CA GLN A 246 -10.68 13.95 -6.00
C GLN A 246 -10.17 13.59 -7.40
N TYR A 247 -8.87 13.39 -7.54
CA TYR A 247 -8.29 12.94 -8.82
C TYR A 247 -8.93 11.66 -9.33
N ALA A 248 -9.14 10.66 -8.46
CA ALA A 248 -9.78 9.41 -8.83
C ALA A 248 -11.20 9.65 -9.38
N ALA A 249 -11.99 10.47 -8.68
CA ALA A 249 -13.37 10.77 -9.08
C ALA A 249 -13.45 11.55 -10.41
N GLU A 250 -12.56 12.54 -10.60
CA GLU A 250 -12.55 13.39 -11.80
C GLU A 250 -12.00 12.68 -13.05
N ASN A 251 -11.20 11.61 -12.87
CA ASN A 251 -10.59 10.86 -13.95
C ASN A 251 -11.24 9.50 -14.24
N GLY A 252 -12.44 9.26 -13.69
CA GLY A 252 -13.26 8.09 -14.02
C GLY A 252 -12.84 6.78 -13.34
N TYR A 253 -12.06 6.84 -12.28
CA TYR A 253 -11.79 5.68 -11.42
C TYR A 253 -12.98 5.44 -10.50
N SER A 254 -13.43 4.20 -10.43
CA SER A 254 -14.58 3.85 -9.60
C SER A 254 -14.25 3.72 -8.12
N ARG A 255 -12.95 3.57 -7.77
CA ARG A 255 -12.51 3.33 -6.41
C ARG A 255 -11.17 4.00 -6.09
N PHE A 256 -11.09 4.54 -4.87
CA PHE A 256 -9.83 4.88 -4.23
C PHE A 256 -9.57 3.92 -3.06
N ASP A 257 -8.44 3.22 -3.09
CA ASP A 257 -8.02 2.23 -2.10
C ASP A 257 -6.98 2.85 -1.18
N MET A 258 -7.27 2.89 0.12
CA MET A 258 -6.37 3.52 1.11
C MET A 258 -5.26 2.58 1.61
N MET A 259 -5.10 1.38 1.03
CA MET A 259 -4.00 0.44 1.22
C MET A 259 -3.73 0.02 2.69
N GLY A 260 -4.77 -0.05 3.49
CA GLY A 260 -4.71 -0.61 4.84
C GLY A 260 -5.10 0.34 5.96
N ALA A 261 -5.72 -0.23 6.99
CA ALA A 261 -6.25 0.48 8.15
C ALA A 261 -6.00 -0.26 9.48
N GLY A 262 -4.93 -1.07 9.54
CA GLY A 262 -4.53 -1.83 10.73
C GLY A 262 -5.34 -3.11 10.96
N SER A 263 -5.07 -3.78 12.06
CA SER A 263 -5.72 -5.02 12.45
C SER A 263 -6.86 -4.79 13.46
N PRO A 264 -7.84 -5.71 13.59
CA PRO A 264 -8.92 -5.58 14.58
C PRO A 264 -8.42 -5.38 16.01
N GLY A 265 -7.28 -5.98 16.36
CA GLY A 265 -6.70 -5.95 17.72
C GLY A 265 -5.79 -4.75 18.03
N ASP A 266 -5.64 -3.78 17.12
CA ASP A 266 -4.69 -2.66 17.29
C ASP A 266 -5.17 -1.57 18.29
N GLY A 267 -6.34 -1.76 18.94
CA GLY A 267 -6.92 -0.77 19.86
C GLY A 267 -7.37 0.49 19.12
N GLY A 268 -7.23 1.66 19.75
CA GLY A 268 -7.53 2.96 19.15
C GLY A 268 -6.48 3.35 18.11
N TYR A 269 -6.57 2.78 16.91
CA TYR A 269 -5.63 3.03 15.82
C TYR A 269 -5.97 4.34 15.09
N GLY A 270 -5.26 5.43 15.44
CA GLY A 270 -5.54 6.79 14.92
C GLY A 270 -5.58 6.92 13.40
N VAL A 271 -4.81 6.08 12.67
CA VAL A 271 -4.86 6.04 11.19
C VAL A 271 -6.21 5.51 10.70
N ARG A 272 -6.81 4.52 11.39
CA ARG A 272 -8.14 4.01 11.03
C ARG A 272 -9.21 5.10 11.22
N ASP A 273 -9.17 5.80 12.35
CA ASP A 273 -10.10 6.90 12.63
C ASP A 273 -9.90 8.07 11.66
N PHE A 274 -8.66 8.33 11.23
CA PHE A 274 -8.36 9.31 10.21
C PHE A 274 -8.98 8.91 8.86
N LYS A 275 -8.79 7.66 8.42
CA LYS A 275 -9.28 7.15 7.14
C LYS A 275 -10.82 7.03 7.10
N ALA A 276 -11.43 6.59 8.18
CA ALA A 276 -12.89 6.48 8.30
C ALA A 276 -13.64 7.78 8.01
N LYS A 277 -13.03 8.93 8.31
CA LYS A 277 -13.65 10.24 8.10
C LYS A 277 -13.76 10.64 6.62
N PHE A 278 -13.12 9.92 5.69
CA PHE A 278 -13.30 10.13 4.26
C PHE A 278 -14.54 9.39 3.70
N GLY A 279 -15.25 8.59 4.53
CA GLY A 279 -16.57 8.04 4.20
C GLY A 279 -16.53 6.80 3.32
N GLY A 280 -15.44 6.05 3.33
CA GLY A 280 -15.32 4.79 2.61
C GLY A 280 -15.86 3.59 3.39
N ASP A 281 -16.03 2.48 2.68
CA ASP A 281 -16.39 1.19 3.25
C ASP A 281 -15.18 0.56 3.95
N LEU A 282 -15.37 0.18 5.21
CA LEU A 282 -14.40 -0.61 5.94
C LEU A 282 -14.51 -2.08 5.50
N VAL A 283 -13.47 -2.59 4.84
CA VAL A 283 -13.37 -3.98 4.41
C VAL A 283 -12.32 -4.75 5.19
N GLU A 284 -12.54 -6.05 5.40
CA GLU A 284 -11.58 -6.96 6.00
C GLU A 284 -11.22 -8.05 4.98
N TYR A 285 -10.18 -7.84 4.20
CA TYR A 285 -9.65 -8.85 3.27
C TYR A 285 -8.42 -9.54 3.80
N GLY A 286 -7.88 -9.04 4.92
CA GLY A 286 -6.80 -9.65 5.66
C GLY A 286 -5.48 -9.72 4.89
N ARG A 287 -4.63 -10.56 5.44
CA ARG A 287 -3.34 -10.94 4.86
C ARG A 287 -3.17 -12.44 4.97
N PHE A 288 -2.41 -13.02 4.04
CA PHE A 288 -1.90 -14.37 4.23
C PHE A 288 -0.39 -14.31 4.47
N LYS A 289 0.08 -15.11 5.41
CA LYS A 289 1.49 -15.22 5.75
C LYS A 289 1.96 -16.65 5.68
N CYS A 290 3.07 -16.90 4.98
CA CYS A 290 3.76 -18.17 4.96
C CYS A 290 5.17 -18.01 5.55
N ILE A 291 5.47 -18.73 6.63
CA ILE A 291 6.78 -18.67 7.29
C ILE A 291 7.72 -19.68 6.63
N LEU A 292 8.75 -19.17 5.93
CA LEU A 292 9.73 -19.99 5.21
C LEU A 292 10.89 -20.44 6.12
N ASN A 293 11.27 -19.62 7.10
CA ASN A 293 12.30 -19.94 8.08
C ASN A 293 11.83 -19.59 9.50
N PRO A 294 11.27 -20.59 10.25
CA PRO A 294 10.72 -20.36 11.60
C PRO A 294 11.77 -19.79 12.58
N ILE A 295 13.01 -20.25 12.52
CA ILE A 295 14.06 -19.83 13.45
C ILE A 295 14.35 -18.34 13.26
N LEU A 296 14.64 -17.91 12.03
CA LEU A 296 14.91 -16.50 11.73
C LEU A 296 13.68 -15.62 11.97
N TYR A 297 12.47 -16.13 11.71
CA TYR A 297 11.23 -15.41 11.98
C TYR A 297 11.05 -15.14 13.47
N HIS A 298 11.28 -16.13 14.34
CA HIS A 298 11.20 -15.96 15.78
C HIS A 298 12.27 -15.01 16.33
N ILE A 299 13.52 -15.10 15.85
CA ILE A 299 14.59 -14.17 16.22
C ILE A 299 14.20 -12.74 15.82
N GLY A 300 13.73 -12.52 14.59
CA GLY A 300 13.33 -11.21 14.09
C GLY A 300 12.17 -10.61 14.87
N THR A 301 11.11 -11.39 15.13
CA THR A 301 9.94 -10.93 15.90
C THR A 301 10.27 -10.65 17.36
N PHE A 302 11.12 -11.46 17.98
CA PHE A 302 11.60 -11.23 19.35
C PHE A 302 12.42 -9.93 19.44
N SER A 303 13.35 -9.70 18.49
CA SER A 303 14.16 -8.49 18.44
C SER A 303 13.33 -7.23 18.30
N VAL A 304 12.29 -7.24 17.44
CA VAL A 304 11.35 -6.12 17.28
C VAL A 304 10.54 -5.87 18.57
N LYS A 305 10.07 -6.94 19.25
CA LYS A 305 9.36 -6.80 20.52
C LYS A 305 10.25 -6.20 21.62
N MET A 306 11.51 -6.61 21.71
CA MET A 306 12.49 -6.06 22.66
C MET A 306 12.75 -4.58 22.42
N LEU A 307 12.98 -4.19 21.14
CA LEU A 307 13.20 -2.79 20.77
C LEU A 307 11.99 -1.89 21.06
N LYS A 308 10.76 -2.43 20.96
CA LYS A 308 9.54 -1.69 21.35
C LYS A 308 9.36 -1.53 22.86
N LYS A 309 9.93 -2.42 23.68
CA LYS A 309 9.89 -2.33 25.14
C LYS A 309 10.96 -1.42 25.73
N LEU A 310 12.05 -1.19 24.99
CA LEU A 310 13.17 -0.31 25.40
C LEU A 310 12.97 1.16 24.98
N LYS A 311 11.86 1.47 24.32
CA LYS A 311 11.40 2.83 23.94
C LYS A 311 10.11 3.20 24.67
#